data_fef69742cb0a63aad6353c94997ebe96
#
_entry.id   fef69742cb0a63aad6353c94997ebe96
#
_cell.length_a   1.000
_cell.length_b   1.000
_cell.length_c   1.000
_cell.angle_alpha   90.00
_cell.angle_beta   90.00
_cell.angle_gamma   90.00
#
_symmetry.space_group_name_H-M   'P 1'
#
loop_
_entity.id
_entity.type
_entity.pdbx_description
1 polymer ?
#
loop_
_entity_poly.entity_id
_entity_poly.type
_entity_poly.pdbx_seq_one_letter_code
_entity_poly.pdbx_strand_id
1 'polypeptide(L)'
;MKSFSRISGVILLLALIAGGIFYWNPLWVNDQQIRYHLWRAGVHSEYVEAGGYRLHYFEATPPDGSPGTPLVLIHGLGARGEDWAAMIPSLAAAGFHVYVPDLLGFGRSARPDVPYSLPLEENDALAFLDAIHLQHADVAGWSMGGWIAAAIALDQPQRVDRLVLYDSLTLKFDPTIAQDAFVPTDKASLDRLIAVLSPRPRALPGFVIRATLRKFHRTGWVIQRTMDSIFTKKDALDDRIAAIRQPTLIVWGAEDRLIPIAVGEATHHDIPGSVFVSVQGCGHLAPGECPKPVLAATIEFLKAQPPMHGGEETLPGVTK
;
A
#
# COMPACT_ATOMS: atom_id res chain seq x y z
N MET A 1 -32.27 20.29 -39.35
CA MET A 1 -32.78 20.52 -37.98
C MET A 1 -33.06 19.22 -37.19
N LYS A 2 -33.77 18.20 -37.74
CA LYS A 2 -34.12 16.95 -37.03
C LYS A 2 -32.89 16.09 -36.62
N SER A 3 -31.76 16.11 -37.36
CA SER A 3 -30.54 15.37 -37.03
C SER A 3 -29.78 15.98 -35.82
N PHE A 4 -29.70 17.31 -35.72
CA PHE A 4 -29.04 18.01 -34.63
C PHE A 4 -29.75 17.77 -33.28
N SER A 5 -31.10 17.75 -33.29
CA SER A 5 -31.87 17.50 -32.05
C SER A 5 -31.74 16.05 -31.56
N ARG A 6 -31.55 15.08 -32.45
CA ARG A 6 -31.30 13.68 -32.10
C ARG A 6 -29.90 13.47 -31.46
N ILE A 7 -28.86 14.12 -32.02
CA ILE A 7 -27.50 14.09 -31.47
C ILE A 7 -27.46 14.74 -30.07
N SER A 8 -28.10 15.89 -29.89
CA SER A 8 -28.19 16.55 -28.61
C SER A 8 -28.93 15.70 -27.57
N GLY A 9 -29.99 15.00 -27.95
CA GLY A 9 -30.73 14.09 -27.08
C GLY A 9 -29.86 12.87 -26.62
N VAL A 10 -29.10 12.30 -27.55
CA VAL A 10 -28.18 11.18 -27.24
C VAL A 10 -27.06 11.65 -26.27
N ILE A 11 -26.46 12.81 -26.52
CA ILE A 11 -25.42 13.37 -25.67
C ILE A 11 -25.95 13.61 -24.24
N LEU A 12 -27.16 14.20 -24.13
CA LEU A 12 -27.79 14.42 -22.82
C LEU A 12 -28.05 13.10 -22.08
N LEU A 13 -28.56 12.09 -22.78
CA LEU A 13 -28.80 10.77 -22.20
C LEU A 13 -27.49 10.13 -21.69
N LEU A 14 -26.43 10.17 -22.50
CA LEU A 14 -25.11 9.66 -22.08
C LEU A 14 -24.56 10.41 -20.88
N ALA A 15 -24.73 11.74 -20.82
CA ALA A 15 -24.32 12.55 -19.67
C ALA A 15 -25.10 12.17 -18.39
N LEU A 16 -26.41 11.95 -18.50
CA LEU A 16 -27.25 11.47 -17.39
C LEU A 16 -26.85 10.08 -16.90
N ILE A 17 -26.57 9.16 -17.82
CA ILE A 17 -26.08 7.82 -17.48
C ILE A 17 -24.73 7.91 -16.77
N ALA A 18 -23.78 8.68 -17.31
CA ALA A 18 -22.46 8.87 -16.71
C ALA A 18 -22.57 9.50 -15.31
N GLY A 19 -23.42 10.53 -15.15
CA GLY A 19 -23.73 11.14 -13.86
C GLY A 19 -24.36 10.16 -12.86
N GLY A 20 -25.27 9.31 -13.33
CA GLY A 20 -25.85 8.23 -12.54
C GLY A 20 -24.81 7.22 -12.09
N ILE A 21 -23.95 6.74 -12.98
CA ILE A 21 -22.85 5.81 -12.65
C ILE A 21 -21.92 6.45 -11.60
N PHE A 22 -21.51 7.71 -11.80
CA PHE A 22 -20.66 8.43 -10.86
C PHE A 22 -21.31 8.54 -9.48
N TYR A 23 -22.59 8.89 -9.41
CA TYR A 23 -23.30 9.06 -8.13
C TYR A 23 -23.48 7.73 -7.37
N TRP A 24 -23.77 6.63 -8.08
CA TRP A 24 -24.02 5.34 -7.46
C TRP A 24 -22.75 4.52 -7.18
N ASN A 25 -21.71 4.68 -8.00
CA ASN A 25 -20.46 3.94 -7.91
C ASN A 25 -19.21 4.84 -7.99
N PRO A 26 -19.09 5.89 -7.14
CA PRO A 26 -17.98 6.84 -7.23
C PRO A 26 -16.61 6.18 -7.03
N LEU A 27 -16.52 5.15 -6.19
CA LEU A 27 -15.27 4.42 -5.96
C LEU A 27 -14.84 3.67 -7.23
N TRP A 28 -15.78 3.02 -7.92
CA TRP A 28 -15.48 2.36 -9.19
C TRP A 28 -15.00 3.35 -10.27
N VAL A 29 -15.65 4.51 -10.37
CA VAL A 29 -15.21 5.57 -11.31
C VAL A 29 -13.80 6.05 -10.99
N ASN A 30 -13.51 6.31 -9.72
CA ASN A 30 -12.17 6.67 -9.26
C ASN A 30 -11.14 5.58 -9.62
N ASP A 31 -11.49 4.31 -9.39
CA ASP A 31 -10.63 3.17 -9.73
C ASP A 31 -10.33 3.11 -11.23
N GLN A 32 -11.35 3.34 -12.10
CA GLN A 32 -11.13 3.38 -13.55
C GLN A 32 -10.20 4.55 -13.94
N GLN A 33 -10.33 5.71 -13.30
CA GLN A 33 -9.44 6.85 -13.54
C GLN A 33 -7.98 6.52 -13.15
N ILE A 34 -7.77 5.96 -11.96
CA ILE A 34 -6.43 5.55 -11.51
C ILE A 34 -5.83 4.54 -12.49
N ARG A 35 -6.56 3.49 -12.86
CA ARG A 35 -6.11 2.46 -13.79
C ARG A 35 -5.81 3.01 -15.18
N TYR A 36 -6.62 3.94 -15.68
CA TYR A 36 -6.37 4.63 -16.94
C TYR A 36 -5.07 5.44 -16.90
N HIS A 37 -4.80 6.16 -15.78
CA HIS A 37 -3.55 6.89 -15.61
C HIS A 37 -2.34 5.94 -15.51
N LEU A 38 -2.46 4.84 -14.78
CA LEU A 38 -1.44 3.81 -14.68
C LEU A 38 -1.14 3.20 -16.06
N TRP A 39 -2.18 2.79 -16.79
CA TRP A 39 -2.03 2.25 -18.15
C TRP A 39 -1.36 3.25 -19.10
N ARG A 40 -1.76 4.54 -19.05
CA ARG A 40 -1.12 5.61 -19.83
C ARG A 40 0.36 5.80 -19.48
N ALA A 41 0.76 5.46 -18.28
CA ALA A 41 2.12 5.52 -17.80
C ALA A 41 2.92 4.21 -18.05
N GLY A 42 2.37 3.27 -18.81
CA GLY A 42 3.02 1.99 -19.13
C GLY A 42 2.93 0.94 -18.02
N VAL A 43 2.02 1.11 -17.07
CA VAL A 43 1.77 0.11 -16.01
C VAL A 43 0.73 -0.89 -16.48
N HIS A 44 1.08 -2.16 -16.46
CA HIS A 44 0.22 -3.28 -16.84
C HIS A 44 -0.53 -3.84 -15.64
N SER A 45 -1.67 -4.44 -15.89
CA SER A 45 -2.56 -5.02 -14.90
C SER A 45 -2.73 -6.49 -15.24
N GLU A 46 -2.13 -7.34 -14.43
CA GLU A 46 -1.94 -8.76 -14.72
C GLU A 46 -2.55 -9.64 -13.63
N TYR A 47 -2.63 -10.94 -13.92
CA TYR A 47 -3.05 -11.96 -12.98
C TYR A 47 -2.11 -13.16 -13.03
N VAL A 48 -1.90 -13.79 -11.89
CA VAL A 48 -1.11 -15.02 -11.77
C VAL A 48 -1.81 -15.99 -10.81
N GLU A 49 -1.63 -17.28 -11.04
CA GLU A 49 -2.03 -18.31 -10.07
C GLU A 49 -0.87 -18.53 -9.10
N ALA A 50 -1.08 -18.25 -7.82
CA ALA A 50 -0.10 -18.35 -6.77
C ALA A 50 -0.73 -18.94 -5.51
N GLY A 51 -0.06 -19.86 -4.84
CA GLY A 51 -0.56 -20.48 -3.61
C GLY A 51 -1.94 -21.19 -3.76
N GLY A 52 -2.35 -21.54 -4.98
CA GLY A 52 -3.68 -22.09 -5.29
C GLY A 52 -4.78 -21.04 -5.45
N TYR A 53 -4.42 -19.76 -5.51
CA TYR A 53 -5.35 -18.65 -5.70
C TYR A 53 -4.96 -17.77 -6.87
N ARG A 54 -5.93 -17.12 -7.49
CA ARG A 54 -5.70 -16.14 -8.53
C ARG A 54 -5.43 -14.78 -7.90
N LEU A 55 -4.19 -14.30 -8.03
CA LEU A 55 -3.77 -12.99 -7.55
C LEU A 55 -3.68 -12.01 -8.71
N HIS A 56 -4.09 -10.78 -8.43
CA HIS A 56 -3.90 -9.64 -9.30
C HIS A 56 -2.63 -8.88 -8.91
N TYR A 57 -1.93 -8.31 -9.88
CA TYR A 57 -0.83 -7.37 -9.62
C TYR A 57 -0.72 -6.31 -10.73
N PHE A 58 -0.07 -5.21 -10.38
CA PHE A 58 0.43 -4.27 -11.37
C PHE A 58 1.90 -4.55 -11.63
N GLU A 59 2.31 -4.33 -12.87
CA GLU A 59 3.67 -4.47 -13.34
C GLU A 59 4.08 -3.25 -14.16
N ALA A 60 5.29 -2.72 -13.90
CA ALA A 60 5.86 -1.62 -14.66
C ALA A 60 7.35 -1.83 -14.89
N THR A 61 7.76 -1.84 -16.16
CA THR A 61 9.17 -1.93 -16.58
C THR A 61 9.75 -0.54 -16.81
N PRO A 62 11.09 -0.38 -16.74
CA PRO A 62 11.75 0.85 -17.13
C PRO A 62 11.38 1.27 -18.56
N PRO A 63 11.11 2.57 -18.80
CA PRO A 63 10.65 3.06 -20.12
C PRO A 63 11.75 3.01 -21.19
N ASP A 64 13.02 2.84 -20.80
CA ASP A 64 14.17 2.68 -21.72
C ASP A 64 14.30 1.24 -22.25
N GLY A 65 13.43 0.33 -21.82
CA GLY A 65 13.46 -1.08 -22.22
C GLY A 65 14.52 -1.92 -21.51
N SER A 66 15.21 -1.39 -20.51
CA SER A 66 16.11 -2.17 -19.65
C SER A 66 15.33 -3.16 -18.79
N PRO A 67 15.92 -4.27 -18.34
CA PRO A 67 15.23 -5.23 -17.47
C PRO A 67 14.85 -4.64 -16.10
N GLY A 68 15.56 -3.60 -15.64
CA GLY A 68 15.36 -2.96 -14.35
C GLY A 68 15.78 -3.81 -13.16
N THR A 69 15.93 -3.15 -12.00
CA THR A 69 16.11 -3.85 -10.73
C THR A 69 14.74 -4.25 -10.19
N PRO A 70 14.50 -5.53 -9.86
CA PRO A 70 13.21 -5.97 -9.33
C PRO A 70 12.87 -5.26 -8.02
N LEU A 71 11.64 -4.70 -7.94
CA LEU A 71 11.11 -4.04 -6.75
C LEU A 71 9.67 -4.47 -6.52
N VAL A 72 9.40 -5.01 -5.34
CA VAL A 72 8.05 -5.44 -4.94
C VAL A 72 7.48 -4.47 -3.91
N LEU A 73 6.26 -3.95 -4.16
CA LEU A 73 5.56 -3.04 -3.25
C LEU A 73 4.37 -3.76 -2.62
N ILE A 74 4.41 -3.99 -1.31
CA ILE A 74 3.38 -4.71 -0.56
C ILE A 74 2.50 -3.70 0.20
N HIS A 75 1.20 -3.71 -0.07
CA HIS A 75 0.25 -2.77 0.52
C HIS A 75 -0.17 -3.14 1.95
N GLY A 76 -0.74 -2.18 2.68
CA GLY A 76 -1.26 -2.36 4.04
C GLY A 76 -2.66 -2.98 4.10
N LEU A 77 -3.15 -3.18 5.33
CA LEU A 77 -4.47 -3.73 5.61
C LEU A 77 -5.59 -2.88 4.97
N GLY A 78 -6.50 -3.53 4.23
CA GLY A 78 -7.62 -2.87 3.55
C GLY A 78 -7.24 -2.05 2.31
N ALA A 79 -5.94 -1.91 2.04
CA ALA A 79 -5.40 -1.26 0.85
C ALA A 79 -5.33 -2.22 -0.35
N ARG A 80 -4.66 -1.81 -1.42
CA ARG A 80 -4.52 -2.56 -2.68
C ARG A 80 -3.47 -1.91 -3.58
N GLY A 81 -3.15 -2.54 -4.70
CA GLY A 81 -2.11 -2.07 -5.64
C GLY A 81 -2.34 -0.65 -6.18
N GLU A 82 -3.60 -0.23 -6.41
CA GLU A 82 -3.91 1.14 -6.84
C GLU A 82 -3.46 2.22 -5.86
N ASP A 83 -3.28 1.89 -4.58
CA ASP A 83 -2.86 2.86 -3.56
C ASP A 83 -1.38 3.28 -3.72
N TRP A 84 -0.60 2.51 -4.49
CA TRP A 84 0.75 2.83 -4.92
C TRP A 84 0.85 3.65 -6.22
N ALA A 85 -0.29 4.02 -6.82
CA ALA A 85 -0.33 4.67 -8.13
C ALA A 85 0.53 5.95 -8.25
N ALA A 86 0.72 6.67 -7.15
CA ALA A 86 1.57 7.88 -7.12
C ALA A 86 3.07 7.56 -7.24
N MET A 87 3.48 6.33 -6.93
CA MET A 87 4.90 5.92 -6.89
C MET A 87 5.32 5.08 -8.09
N ILE A 88 4.46 4.16 -8.56
CA ILE A 88 4.79 3.14 -9.57
C ILE A 88 5.49 3.74 -10.82
N PRO A 89 4.92 4.76 -11.52
CA PRO A 89 5.54 5.26 -12.74
C PRO A 89 6.93 5.89 -12.52
N SER A 90 7.10 6.55 -11.38
CA SER A 90 8.36 7.23 -11.05
C SER A 90 9.45 6.23 -10.64
N LEU A 91 9.09 5.15 -9.98
CA LEU A 91 10.01 4.05 -9.66
C LEU A 91 10.45 3.33 -10.94
N ALA A 92 9.52 3.04 -11.85
CA ALA A 92 9.85 2.45 -13.14
C ALA A 92 10.79 3.39 -13.96
N ALA A 93 10.49 4.70 -13.99
CA ALA A 93 11.35 5.69 -14.63
C ALA A 93 12.73 5.82 -13.96
N ALA A 94 12.84 5.48 -12.69
CA ALA A 94 14.13 5.43 -11.98
C ALA A 94 14.93 4.15 -12.25
N GLY A 95 14.44 3.21 -13.07
CA GLY A 95 15.14 1.99 -13.47
C GLY A 95 14.76 0.74 -12.69
N PHE A 96 13.63 0.75 -11.97
CA PHE A 96 13.11 -0.43 -11.29
C PHE A 96 12.09 -1.17 -12.15
N HIS A 97 12.11 -2.50 -12.10
CA HIS A 97 11.01 -3.34 -12.56
C HIS A 97 10.07 -3.54 -11.38
N VAL A 98 8.95 -2.84 -11.39
CA VAL A 98 8.05 -2.70 -10.24
C VAL A 98 6.93 -3.71 -10.32
N TYR A 99 6.75 -4.49 -9.25
CA TYR A 99 5.64 -5.44 -9.06
C TYR A 99 4.81 -5.03 -7.85
N VAL A 100 3.50 -4.96 -7.99
CA VAL A 100 2.60 -4.50 -6.93
C VAL A 100 1.42 -5.45 -6.81
N PRO A 101 1.57 -6.54 -6.05
CA PRO A 101 0.48 -7.49 -5.84
C PRO A 101 -0.66 -6.88 -5.03
N ASP A 102 -1.88 -7.26 -5.37
CA ASP A 102 -3.01 -7.25 -4.44
C ASP A 102 -2.90 -8.52 -3.58
N LEU A 103 -2.72 -8.39 -2.29
CA LEU A 103 -2.66 -9.52 -1.35
C LEU A 103 -3.97 -10.33 -1.35
N LEU A 104 -3.92 -11.56 -0.90
CA LEU A 104 -5.09 -12.44 -0.82
C LEU A 104 -6.21 -11.77 0.01
N GLY A 105 -7.43 -11.77 -0.50
CA GLY A 105 -8.55 -11.10 0.15
C GLY A 105 -8.69 -9.61 -0.15
N PHE A 106 -7.70 -8.99 -0.80
CA PHE A 106 -7.69 -7.56 -1.07
C PHE A 106 -7.73 -7.25 -2.57
N GLY A 107 -7.97 -5.99 -2.91
CA GLY A 107 -7.98 -5.49 -4.28
C GLY A 107 -8.84 -6.33 -5.22
N ARG A 108 -8.21 -6.83 -6.28
CA ARG A 108 -8.79 -7.71 -7.30
C ARG A 108 -8.34 -9.17 -7.19
N SER A 109 -7.52 -9.50 -6.20
CA SER A 109 -7.14 -10.87 -5.89
C SER A 109 -8.31 -11.68 -5.35
N ALA A 110 -8.19 -13.01 -5.39
CA ALA A 110 -9.17 -13.92 -4.85
C ALA A 110 -9.46 -13.61 -3.37
N ARG A 111 -10.70 -13.89 -2.95
CA ARG A 111 -11.14 -13.64 -1.57
C ARG A 111 -11.79 -14.91 -1.01
N PRO A 112 -10.99 -15.95 -0.77
CA PRO A 112 -11.50 -17.21 -0.22
C PRO A 112 -11.99 -17.03 1.22
N ASP A 113 -12.84 -17.93 1.67
CA ASP A 113 -13.29 -18.01 3.07
C ASP A 113 -12.26 -18.79 3.90
N VAL A 114 -11.19 -18.09 4.31
CA VAL A 114 -10.06 -18.66 5.08
C VAL A 114 -9.80 -17.82 6.35
N PRO A 115 -9.09 -18.38 7.34
CA PRO A 115 -8.63 -17.58 8.50
C PRO A 115 -7.46 -16.69 8.06
N TYR A 116 -7.78 -15.43 7.73
CA TYR A 116 -6.76 -14.43 7.39
C TYR A 116 -5.86 -14.12 8.59
N SER A 117 -4.55 -14.10 8.38
CA SER A 117 -3.54 -13.85 9.41
C SER A 117 -2.27 -13.28 8.78
N LEU A 118 -1.40 -12.68 9.60
CA LEU A 118 -0.11 -12.18 9.11
C LEU A 118 0.74 -13.28 8.44
N PRO A 119 0.90 -14.49 9.02
CA PRO A 119 1.63 -15.57 8.37
C PRO A 119 0.98 -16.07 7.06
N LEU A 120 -0.36 -16.00 6.92
CA LEU A 120 -1.01 -16.32 5.65
C LEU A 120 -0.63 -15.31 4.57
N GLU A 121 -0.65 -14.03 4.89
CA GLU A 121 -0.30 -12.96 3.95
C GLU A 121 1.17 -13.00 3.54
N GLU A 122 2.07 -13.36 4.47
CA GLU A 122 3.49 -13.60 4.16
C GLU A 122 3.65 -14.76 3.17
N ASN A 123 3.00 -15.90 3.45
CA ASN A 123 3.03 -17.06 2.56
C ASN A 123 2.44 -16.74 1.17
N ASP A 124 1.37 -15.93 1.11
CA ASP A 124 0.77 -15.47 -0.14
C ASP A 124 1.73 -14.59 -0.94
N ALA A 125 2.41 -13.66 -0.28
CA ALA A 125 3.44 -12.82 -0.91
C ALA A 125 4.62 -13.66 -1.44
N LEU A 126 5.08 -14.66 -0.70
CA LEU A 126 6.12 -15.58 -1.15
C LEU A 126 5.66 -16.44 -2.34
N ALA A 127 4.44 -16.96 -2.29
CA ALA A 127 3.84 -17.71 -3.40
C ALA A 127 3.69 -16.83 -4.66
N PHE A 128 3.37 -15.54 -4.49
CA PHE A 128 3.38 -14.58 -5.59
C PHE A 128 4.77 -14.45 -6.23
N LEU A 129 5.83 -14.25 -5.43
CA LEU A 129 7.21 -14.16 -5.95
C LEU A 129 7.60 -15.42 -6.73
N ASP A 130 7.22 -16.60 -6.23
CA ASP A 130 7.50 -17.85 -6.90
C ASP A 130 6.75 -17.99 -8.23
N ALA A 131 5.49 -17.59 -8.25
CA ALA A 131 4.62 -17.66 -9.43
C ALA A 131 5.08 -16.74 -10.57
N ILE A 132 5.68 -15.58 -10.26
CA ILE A 132 6.29 -14.69 -11.26
C ILE A 132 7.78 -15.01 -11.50
N HIS A 133 8.30 -16.12 -10.96
CA HIS A 133 9.69 -16.57 -11.09
C HIS A 133 10.74 -15.58 -10.58
N LEU A 134 10.39 -14.76 -9.59
CA LEU A 134 11.26 -13.76 -9.00
C LEU A 134 12.03 -14.38 -7.82
N GLN A 135 13.31 -14.65 -8.01
CA GLN A 135 14.14 -15.33 -6.99
C GLN A 135 14.50 -14.41 -5.83
N HIS A 136 14.78 -13.14 -6.10
CA HIS A 136 15.07 -12.10 -5.12
C HIS A 136 14.68 -10.73 -5.68
N ALA A 137 14.45 -9.76 -4.81
CA ALA A 137 14.10 -8.38 -5.17
C ALA A 137 14.44 -7.41 -4.04
N ASP A 138 14.45 -6.12 -4.34
CA ASP A 138 14.18 -5.10 -3.35
C ASP A 138 12.71 -5.22 -2.92
N VAL A 139 12.43 -5.20 -1.62
CA VAL A 139 11.06 -5.36 -1.10
C VAL A 139 10.68 -4.15 -0.25
N ALA A 140 9.57 -3.53 -0.61
CA ALA A 140 9.04 -2.38 0.09
C ALA A 140 7.62 -2.70 0.62
N GLY A 141 7.35 -2.38 1.87
CA GLY A 141 6.05 -2.65 2.47
C GLY A 141 5.52 -1.49 3.30
N TRP A 142 4.21 -1.27 3.23
CA TRP A 142 3.53 -0.23 3.97
C TRP A 142 2.59 -0.81 5.03
N SER A 143 2.67 -0.33 6.30
CA SER A 143 1.83 -0.78 7.40
C SER A 143 1.93 -2.30 7.60
N MET A 144 0.84 -3.05 7.48
CA MET A 144 0.83 -4.52 7.45
C MET A 144 1.80 -5.09 6.40
N GLY A 145 1.85 -4.48 5.20
CA GLY A 145 2.80 -4.89 4.16
C GLY A 145 4.26 -4.73 4.57
N GLY A 146 4.56 -3.76 5.45
CA GLY A 146 5.89 -3.61 6.05
C GLY A 146 6.23 -4.74 7.01
N TRP A 147 5.25 -5.23 7.79
CA TRP A 147 5.42 -6.43 8.58
C TRP A 147 5.75 -7.64 7.68
N ILE A 148 4.96 -7.83 6.60
CA ILE A 148 5.17 -8.92 5.64
C ILE A 148 6.58 -8.83 5.03
N ALA A 149 7.00 -7.65 4.58
CA ALA A 149 8.33 -7.45 4.00
C ALA A 149 9.46 -7.77 5.00
N ALA A 150 9.32 -7.34 6.26
CA ALA A 150 10.27 -7.63 7.32
C ALA A 150 10.29 -9.12 7.70
N ALA A 151 9.12 -9.79 7.74
CA ALA A 151 9.01 -11.22 8.00
C ALA A 151 9.71 -12.03 6.90
N ILE A 152 9.49 -11.70 5.61
CA ILE A 152 10.20 -12.32 4.48
C ILE A 152 11.72 -12.11 4.62
N ALA A 153 12.17 -10.91 4.98
CA ALA A 153 13.60 -10.64 5.18
C ALA A 153 14.22 -11.45 6.32
N LEU A 154 13.44 -11.82 7.33
CA LEU A 154 13.85 -12.68 8.45
C LEU A 154 13.82 -14.16 8.10
N ASP A 155 12.72 -14.62 7.49
CA ASP A 155 12.46 -16.05 7.29
C ASP A 155 13.09 -16.59 6.01
N GLN A 156 13.25 -15.72 4.99
CA GLN A 156 13.88 -16.03 3.71
C GLN A 156 14.83 -14.90 3.27
N PRO A 157 15.92 -14.64 4.01
CA PRO A 157 16.79 -13.49 3.80
C PRO A 157 17.37 -13.40 2.38
N GLN A 158 17.52 -14.54 1.67
CA GLN A 158 18.00 -14.60 0.29
C GLN A 158 16.97 -14.05 -0.73
N ARG A 159 15.73 -13.82 -0.33
CA ARG A 159 14.67 -13.29 -1.20
C ARG A 159 14.65 -11.75 -1.22
N VAL A 160 15.33 -11.09 -0.29
CA VAL A 160 15.29 -9.64 -0.10
C VAL A 160 16.69 -9.05 -0.25
N ASP A 161 16.92 -8.26 -1.31
CA ASP A 161 18.20 -7.58 -1.53
C ASP A 161 18.30 -6.31 -0.66
N ARG A 162 17.23 -5.50 -0.64
CA ARG A 162 17.06 -4.31 0.20
C ARG A 162 15.64 -4.25 0.73
N LEU A 163 15.46 -3.71 1.92
CA LEU A 163 14.18 -3.60 2.60
C LEU A 163 13.78 -2.14 2.75
N VAL A 164 12.51 -1.80 2.44
CA VAL A 164 11.94 -0.49 2.72
C VAL A 164 10.65 -0.64 3.51
N LEU A 165 10.57 0.03 4.65
CA LEU A 165 9.44 -0.04 5.58
C LEU A 165 8.78 1.33 5.66
N TYR A 166 7.50 1.43 5.27
CA TYR A 166 6.72 2.67 5.39
C TYR A 166 5.66 2.51 6.48
N ASP A 167 5.68 3.37 7.50
CA ASP A 167 4.69 3.40 8.59
C ASP A 167 4.33 1.98 9.08
N SER A 168 5.33 1.14 9.30
CA SER A 168 5.25 -0.32 9.32
C SER A 168 4.78 -0.90 10.66
N LEU A 169 3.98 -1.97 10.60
CA LEU A 169 3.52 -2.74 11.76
C LEU A 169 4.59 -3.77 12.19
N THR A 170 5.80 -3.37 12.51
CA THR A 170 6.92 -4.28 12.84
C THR A 170 6.94 -4.72 14.30
N LEU A 171 6.73 -3.81 15.22
CA LEU A 171 6.84 -4.03 16.67
C LEU A 171 5.50 -3.91 17.37
N LYS A 172 5.42 -4.47 18.57
CA LYS A 172 4.27 -4.31 19.46
C LYS A 172 4.11 -2.86 19.87
N PHE A 173 2.88 -2.38 19.80
CA PHE A 173 2.48 -1.09 20.37
C PHE A 173 1.03 -1.19 20.84
N ASP A 174 0.59 -0.19 21.60
CA ASP A 174 -0.81 -0.09 22.00
C ASP A 174 -1.57 0.81 21.02
N PRO A 175 -2.50 0.25 20.23
CA PRO A 175 -3.24 1.00 19.24
C PRO A 175 -4.06 2.12 19.87
N THR A 176 -4.08 3.28 19.21
CA THR A 176 -4.86 4.46 19.63
C THR A 176 -6.37 4.31 19.37
N ILE A 177 -6.75 3.30 18.58
CA ILE A 177 -8.15 3.01 18.22
C ILE A 177 -8.51 1.55 18.49
N ALA A 178 -9.77 1.31 18.79
CA ALA A 178 -10.28 -0.04 18.98
C ALA A 178 -10.29 -0.84 17.67
N GLN A 179 -10.22 -2.16 17.77
CA GLN A 179 -10.14 -3.08 16.64
C GLN A 179 -11.33 -2.93 15.66
N ASP A 180 -12.54 -2.72 16.17
CA ASP A 180 -13.76 -2.57 15.37
C ASP A 180 -13.79 -1.27 14.55
N ALA A 181 -12.97 -0.28 14.92
CA ALA A 181 -12.86 0.98 14.17
C ALA A 181 -12.27 0.81 12.76
N PHE A 182 -11.58 -0.32 12.47
CA PHE A 182 -11.05 -0.62 11.14
C PHE A 182 -12.12 -1.03 10.12
N VAL A 183 -13.33 -1.37 10.58
CA VAL A 183 -14.48 -1.70 9.72
C VAL A 183 -15.64 -0.75 10.02
N PRO A 184 -15.57 0.51 9.56
CA PRO A 184 -16.59 1.51 9.86
C PRO A 184 -17.96 1.12 9.30
N THR A 185 -19.00 1.29 10.12
CA THR A 185 -20.39 0.96 9.80
C THR A 185 -21.27 2.19 9.53
N ASP A 186 -20.80 3.36 9.95
CA ASP A 186 -21.48 4.64 9.78
C ASP A 186 -20.48 5.79 9.49
N LYS A 187 -21.04 6.99 9.23
CA LYS A 187 -20.20 8.16 8.94
C LYS A 187 -19.27 8.52 10.11
N ALA A 188 -19.75 8.42 11.34
CA ALA A 188 -18.96 8.83 12.50
C ALA A 188 -17.76 7.90 12.73
N SER A 189 -17.94 6.59 12.58
CA SER A 189 -16.84 5.61 12.63
C SER A 189 -15.88 5.76 11.46
N LEU A 190 -16.39 6.04 10.25
CA LEU A 190 -15.53 6.34 9.08
C LEU A 190 -14.70 7.61 9.28
N ASP A 191 -15.30 8.69 9.80
CA ASP A 191 -14.58 9.94 10.07
C ASP A 191 -13.47 9.71 11.12
N ARG A 192 -13.73 8.90 12.17
CA ARG A 192 -12.71 8.52 13.16
C ARG A 192 -11.56 7.76 12.53
N LEU A 193 -11.83 6.76 11.70
CA LEU A 193 -10.79 6.00 10.99
C LEU A 193 -9.94 6.93 10.12
N ILE A 194 -10.56 7.80 9.32
CA ILE A 194 -9.84 8.74 8.46
C ILE A 194 -8.98 9.70 9.28
N ALA A 195 -9.45 10.15 10.46
CA ALA A 195 -8.73 11.08 11.32
C ALA A 195 -7.46 10.50 11.95
N VAL A 196 -7.38 9.18 12.14
CA VAL A 196 -6.13 8.54 12.60
C VAL A 196 -5.18 8.19 11.46
N LEU A 197 -5.74 7.92 10.26
CA LEU A 197 -4.93 7.62 9.08
C LEU A 197 -4.26 8.87 8.49
N SER A 198 -4.92 10.03 8.58
CA SER A 198 -4.45 11.27 7.96
C SER A 198 -4.51 12.44 8.93
N PRO A 199 -3.44 13.23 9.08
CA PRO A 199 -3.45 14.44 9.89
C PRO A 199 -4.31 15.56 9.27
N ARG A 200 -4.59 15.47 7.98
CA ARG A 200 -5.35 16.46 7.19
C ARG A 200 -6.51 15.82 6.44
N PRO A 201 -7.48 15.23 7.18
CA PRO A 201 -8.59 14.53 6.55
C PRO A 201 -9.43 15.48 5.69
N ARG A 202 -9.74 15.05 4.47
CA ARG A 202 -10.64 15.78 3.59
C ARG A 202 -12.08 15.35 3.85
N ALA A 203 -13.00 16.32 3.88
CA ALA A 203 -14.42 16.01 3.96
C ALA A 203 -14.86 15.24 2.70
N LEU A 204 -15.50 14.11 2.90
CA LEU A 204 -16.03 13.28 1.81
C LEU A 204 -17.48 13.67 1.51
N PRO A 205 -17.85 13.77 0.22
CA PRO A 205 -19.25 13.92 -0.17
C PRO A 205 -20.10 12.74 0.32
N GLY A 206 -21.37 12.98 0.67
CA GLY A 206 -22.25 11.97 1.24
C GLY A 206 -22.43 10.72 0.36
N PHE A 207 -22.41 10.86 -0.98
CA PHE A 207 -22.50 9.72 -1.89
C PHE A 207 -21.22 8.86 -1.87
N VAL A 208 -20.05 9.48 -1.66
CA VAL A 208 -18.77 8.76 -1.49
C VAL A 208 -18.77 8.00 -0.16
N ILE A 209 -19.21 8.65 0.94
CA ILE A 209 -19.36 8.01 2.26
C ILE A 209 -20.23 6.76 2.14
N ARG A 210 -21.42 6.87 1.52
CA ARG A 210 -22.31 5.71 1.31
C ARG A 210 -21.65 4.59 0.50
N ALA A 211 -20.90 4.93 -0.54
CA ALA A 211 -20.19 3.94 -1.35
C ALA A 211 -19.07 3.25 -0.56
N THR A 212 -18.33 4.00 0.24
CA THR A 212 -17.26 3.49 1.12
C THR A 212 -17.84 2.53 2.17
N LEU A 213 -18.90 2.91 2.86
CA LEU A 213 -19.57 2.04 3.84
C LEU A 213 -20.12 0.77 3.19
N ARG A 214 -20.70 0.85 1.98
CA ARG A 214 -21.11 -0.36 1.23
C ARG A 214 -19.92 -1.27 0.89
N LYS A 215 -18.74 -0.70 0.58
CA LYS A 215 -17.51 -1.50 0.36
C LYS A 215 -17.12 -2.21 1.66
N PHE A 216 -17.05 -1.52 2.79
CA PHE A 216 -16.74 -2.14 4.08
C PHE A 216 -17.75 -3.23 4.46
N HIS A 217 -19.04 -3.00 4.27
CA HIS A 217 -20.05 -4.02 4.52
C HIS A 217 -19.86 -5.31 3.72
N ARG A 218 -19.36 -5.21 2.47
CA ARG A 218 -19.13 -6.39 1.61
C ARG A 218 -17.82 -7.10 1.87
N THR A 219 -16.76 -6.37 2.20
CA THR A 219 -15.38 -6.89 2.22
C THR A 219 -14.67 -6.71 3.56
N GLY A 220 -15.27 -6.01 4.51
CA GLY A 220 -14.68 -5.73 5.82
C GLY A 220 -14.45 -6.96 6.68
N TRP A 221 -15.12 -8.07 6.40
CA TRP A 221 -14.91 -9.33 7.10
C TRP A 221 -13.48 -9.88 6.95
N VAL A 222 -12.80 -9.61 5.80
CA VAL A 222 -11.38 -9.93 5.63
C VAL A 222 -10.54 -9.08 6.57
N ILE A 223 -10.78 -7.77 6.58
CA ILE A 223 -10.10 -6.83 7.48
C ILE A 223 -10.28 -7.29 8.93
N GLN A 224 -11.52 -7.63 9.33
CA GLN A 224 -11.81 -8.07 10.70
C GLN A 224 -11.00 -9.32 11.08
N ARG A 225 -10.99 -10.35 10.23
CA ARG A 225 -10.21 -11.57 10.47
C ARG A 225 -8.71 -11.32 10.56
N THR A 226 -8.17 -10.47 9.69
CA THR A 226 -6.75 -10.10 9.76
C THR A 226 -6.45 -9.34 11.04
N MET A 227 -7.34 -8.41 11.46
CA MET A 227 -7.21 -7.69 12.72
C MET A 227 -7.29 -8.63 13.93
N ASP A 228 -8.14 -9.66 13.90
CA ASP A 228 -8.20 -10.68 14.95
C ASP A 228 -6.83 -11.36 15.15
N SER A 229 -6.08 -11.60 14.07
CA SER A 229 -4.70 -12.11 14.15
C SER A 229 -3.74 -11.04 14.70
N ILE A 230 -3.74 -9.82 14.15
CA ILE A 230 -2.84 -8.72 14.54
C ILE A 230 -2.97 -8.39 16.03
N PHE A 231 -4.20 -8.28 16.54
CA PHE A 231 -4.43 -7.92 17.95
C PHE A 231 -3.99 -8.98 18.96
N THR A 232 -3.72 -10.21 18.52
CA THR A 232 -3.07 -11.21 19.40
C THR A 232 -1.63 -10.82 19.75
N LYS A 233 -1.01 -9.96 18.95
CA LYS A 233 0.42 -9.54 19.04
C LYS A 233 1.42 -10.72 19.02
N LYS A 234 0.96 -11.94 18.73
CA LYS A 234 1.81 -13.15 18.74
C LYS A 234 2.81 -13.18 17.59
N ASP A 235 2.44 -12.56 16.45
CA ASP A 235 3.24 -12.52 15.23
C ASP A 235 4.10 -11.23 15.14
N ALA A 236 4.21 -10.44 16.21
CA ALA A 236 5.07 -9.26 16.26
C ALA A 236 6.55 -9.66 16.22
N LEU A 237 7.38 -8.80 15.62
CA LEU A 237 8.77 -9.14 15.30
C LEU A 237 9.79 -8.68 16.36
N ASP A 238 9.33 -8.18 17.52
CA ASP A 238 10.17 -7.59 18.59
C ASP A 238 11.40 -8.43 18.93
N ASP A 239 11.21 -9.75 19.09
CA ASP A 239 12.29 -10.66 19.49
C ASP A 239 13.21 -11.08 18.33
N ARG A 240 12.89 -10.68 17.09
CA ARG A 240 13.54 -11.19 15.87
C ARG A 240 14.08 -10.09 14.96
N ILE A 241 13.53 -8.88 15.05
CA ILE A 241 13.77 -7.82 14.06
C ILE A 241 15.25 -7.41 14.00
N ALA A 242 15.98 -7.53 15.11
CA ALA A 242 17.42 -7.31 15.18
C ALA A 242 18.26 -8.30 14.35
N ALA A 243 17.65 -9.37 13.83
CA ALA A 243 18.31 -10.33 12.93
C ALA A 243 18.28 -9.90 11.46
N ILE A 244 17.55 -8.88 11.08
CA ILE A 244 17.55 -8.32 9.71
C ILE A 244 18.98 -7.83 9.38
N ARG A 245 19.50 -8.24 8.23
CA ARG A 245 20.85 -7.87 7.74
C ARG A 245 20.83 -7.15 6.43
N GLN A 246 19.71 -7.15 5.73
CA GLN A 246 19.54 -6.41 4.48
C GLN A 246 19.70 -4.91 4.73
N PRO A 247 20.30 -4.15 3.83
CA PRO A 247 20.22 -2.70 3.87
C PRO A 247 18.74 -2.29 4.00
N THR A 248 18.41 -1.52 5.03
CA THR A 248 17.02 -1.20 5.39
C THR A 248 16.80 0.30 5.47
N LEU A 249 15.78 0.79 4.74
CA LEU A 249 15.23 2.13 4.88
C LEU A 249 13.90 2.06 5.64
N ILE A 250 13.74 2.93 6.62
CA ILE A 250 12.50 3.12 7.36
C ILE A 250 12.01 4.53 7.10
N VAL A 251 10.82 4.69 6.53
CA VAL A 251 10.20 5.99 6.25
C VAL A 251 8.91 6.11 7.06
N TRP A 252 8.75 7.22 7.75
CA TRP A 252 7.60 7.39 8.65
C TRP A 252 6.96 8.77 8.54
N GLY A 253 5.63 8.79 8.50
CA GLY A 253 4.88 10.03 8.66
C GLY A 253 5.01 10.55 10.10
N ALA A 254 5.58 11.74 10.27
CA ALA A 254 5.81 12.31 11.61
C ALA A 254 4.52 12.54 12.41
N GLU A 255 3.37 12.60 11.74
CA GLU A 255 2.06 12.80 12.34
C GLU A 255 1.17 11.53 12.23
N ASP A 256 1.80 10.34 12.11
CA ASP A 256 1.08 9.07 12.14
C ASP A 256 0.40 8.86 13.51
N ARG A 257 -0.94 8.83 13.49
CA ARG A 257 -1.77 8.64 14.69
C ARG A 257 -2.24 7.21 14.84
N LEU A 258 -2.04 6.37 13.82
CA LEU A 258 -2.38 4.95 13.88
C LEU A 258 -1.23 4.14 14.46
N ILE A 259 -0.04 4.25 13.88
CA ILE A 259 1.19 3.64 14.40
C ILE A 259 2.17 4.79 14.73
N PRO A 260 2.32 5.12 16.02
CA PRO A 260 3.13 6.28 16.42
C PRO A 260 4.57 6.20 15.90
N ILE A 261 5.15 7.35 15.54
CA ILE A 261 6.53 7.44 15.03
C ILE A 261 7.56 6.76 15.94
N ALA A 262 7.30 6.71 17.25
CA ALA A 262 8.14 6.00 18.21
C ALA A 262 8.31 4.50 17.88
N VAL A 263 7.36 3.88 17.18
CA VAL A 263 7.51 2.49 16.68
C VAL A 263 8.55 2.45 15.56
N GLY A 264 8.54 3.43 14.66
CA GLY A 264 9.55 3.57 13.61
C GLY A 264 10.96 3.83 14.17
N GLU A 265 11.07 4.72 15.16
CA GLU A 265 12.32 5.01 15.86
C GLU A 265 12.86 3.76 16.59
N ALA A 266 12.01 3.00 17.27
CA ALA A 266 12.37 1.74 17.89
C ALA A 266 12.78 0.69 16.85
N THR A 267 12.05 0.58 15.72
CA THR A 267 12.42 -0.30 14.62
C THR A 267 13.81 0.05 14.05
N HIS A 268 14.09 1.35 13.90
CA HIS A 268 15.41 1.83 13.47
C HIS A 268 16.51 1.49 14.46
N HIS A 269 16.26 1.70 15.75
CA HIS A 269 17.20 1.33 16.80
C HIS A 269 17.53 -0.17 16.79
N ASP A 270 16.53 -1.01 16.52
CA ASP A 270 16.67 -2.47 16.61
C ASP A 270 17.23 -3.10 15.34
N ILE A 271 17.07 -2.49 14.16
CA ILE A 271 17.67 -2.98 12.90
C ILE A 271 19.05 -2.35 12.69
N PRO A 272 20.15 -3.13 12.83
CA PRO A 272 21.50 -2.57 12.74
C PRO A 272 21.79 -1.92 11.40
N GLY A 273 22.18 -0.66 11.41
CA GLY A 273 22.59 0.08 10.22
C GLY A 273 21.44 0.50 9.29
N SER A 274 20.20 0.38 9.71
CA SER A 274 19.06 0.95 8.98
C SER A 274 19.19 2.48 8.85
N VAL A 275 18.52 3.04 7.86
CA VAL A 275 18.37 4.49 7.64
C VAL A 275 16.93 4.87 8.05
N PHE A 276 16.77 5.93 8.84
CA PHE A 276 15.46 6.41 9.27
C PHE A 276 15.14 7.76 8.65
N VAL A 277 13.98 7.88 8.04
CA VAL A 277 13.48 9.12 7.42
C VAL A 277 12.11 9.45 7.96
N SER A 278 11.98 10.54 8.71
CA SER A 278 10.70 11.09 9.11
C SER A 278 10.21 12.16 8.13
N VAL A 279 8.90 12.16 7.81
CA VAL A 279 8.32 13.11 6.86
C VAL A 279 7.29 13.99 7.57
N GLN A 280 7.60 15.27 7.72
CA GLN A 280 6.75 16.24 8.43
C GLN A 280 5.40 16.44 7.74
N GLY A 281 4.33 16.62 8.51
CA GLY A 281 2.98 16.85 7.98
C GLY A 281 2.34 15.63 7.29
N CYS A 282 2.90 14.44 7.42
CA CYS A 282 2.40 13.19 6.85
C CYS A 282 1.94 12.27 7.97
N GLY A 283 0.84 11.55 7.75
CA GLY A 283 0.32 10.54 8.65
C GLY A 283 0.63 9.13 8.18
N HIS A 284 -0.22 8.18 8.56
CA HIS A 284 -0.10 6.77 8.26
C HIS A 284 -0.10 6.42 6.76
N LEU A 285 -0.59 7.32 5.93
CA LEU A 285 -0.65 7.13 4.48
C LEU A 285 0.53 7.81 3.77
N ALA A 286 1.73 7.85 4.37
CA ALA A 286 2.87 8.62 3.87
C ALA A 286 3.18 8.38 2.37
N PRO A 287 3.17 7.16 1.82
CA PRO A 287 3.38 6.93 0.38
C PRO A 287 2.33 7.60 -0.51
N GLY A 288 1.09 7.74 -0.03
CA GLY A 288 -0.02 8.36 -0.76
C GLY A 288 -0.20 9.85 -0.48
N GLU A 289 0.04 10.30 0.76
CA GLU A 289 -0.12 11.70 1.17
C GLU A 289 1.07 12.59 0.82
N CYS A 290 2.26 12.02 0.93
CA CYS A 290 3.54 12.71 0.73
C CYS A 290 4.43 11.99 -0.31
N PRO A 291 3.90 11.65 -1.50
CA PRO A 291 4.62 10.79 -2.43
C PRO A 291 5.96 11.35 -2.88
N LYS A 292 6.11 12.67 -2.99
CA LYS A 292 7.37 13.28 -3.48
C LYS A 292 8.56 13.05 -2.54
N PRO A 293 8.54 13.45 -1.26
CA PRO A 293 9.65 13.21 -0.34
C PRO A 293 9.85 11.70 -0.09
N VAL A 294 8.77 10.92 0.07
CA VAL A 294 8.86 9.47 0.25
C VAL A 294 9.54 8.80 -0.94
N LEU A 295 9.13 9.15 -2.17
CA LEU A 295 9.70 8.62 -3.40
C LEU A 295 11.19 9.00 -3.56
N ALA A 296 11.55 10.26 -3.25
CA ALA A 296 12.93 10.73 -3.34
C ALA A 296 13.85 9.92 -2.41
N ALA A 297 13.49 9.79 -1.13
CA ALA A 297 14.24 8.99 -0.16
C ALA A 297 14.33 7.51 -0.58
N THR A 298 13.24 6.95 -1.09
CA THR A 298 13.21 5.56 -1.57
C THR A 298 14.18 5.33 -2.74
N ILE A 299 14.11 6.19 -3.77
CA ILE A 299 14.98 6.07 -4.95
C ILE A 299 16.46 6.28 -4.57
N GLU A 300 16.75 7.27 -3.75
CA GLU A 300 18.10 7.53 -3.28
C GLU A 300 18.67 6.31 -2.55
N PHE A 301 17.94 5.77 -1.60
CA PHE A 301 18.35 4.58 -0.85
C PHE A 301 18.53 3.35 -1.72
N LEU A 302 17.56 3.05 -2.59
CA LEU A 302 17.59 1.85 -3.43
C LEU A 302 18.67 1.91 -4.52
N LYS A 303 19.10 3.11 -4.94
CA LYS A 303 20.16 3.29 -5.96
C LYS A 303 21.55 3.50 -5.37
N ALA A 304 21.68 3.72 -4.07
CA ALA A 304 22.98 3.99 -3.45
C ALA A 304 23.97 2.84 -3.64
N GLN A 305 25.19 3.18 -4.06
CA GLN A 305 26.32 2.26 -4.22
C GLN A 305 27.58 2.88 -3.62
N PRO A 306 28.13 2.37 -2.52
CA PRO A 306 27.62 1.21 -1.74
C PRO A 306 26.25 1.51 -1.11
N PRO A 307 25.53 0.47 -0.58
CA PRO A 307 24.29 0.67 0.14
C PRO A 307 24.45 1.68 1.30
N MET A 308 23.45 2.52 1.49
CA MET A 308 23.41 3.44 2.63
C MET A 308 23.41 2.65 3.95
N HIS A 309 24.07 3.18 4.96
CA HIS A 309 24.21 2.50 6.26
C HIS A 309 24.20 3.53 7.40
N GLY A 310 23.16 3.43 8.22
CA GLY A 310 22.93 4.33 9.34
C GLY A 310 22.45 5.72 8.91
N GLY A 311 22.01 6.48 9.86
CA GLY A 311 21.59 7.87 9.72
C GLY A 311 20.09 8.09 9.89
N GLU A 312 19.79 9.32 10.31
CA GLU A 312 18.43 9.81 10.49
C GLU A 312 18.26 11.12 9.71
N GLU A 313 17.14 11.27 9.07
CA GLU A 313 16.79 12.48 8.32
C GLU A 313 15.34 12.87 8.56
N THR A 314 15.09 14.18 8.60
CA THR A 314 13.74 14.73 8.64
C THR A 314 13.48 15.53 7.38
N LEU A 315 12.54 15.05 6.56
CA LEU A 315 12.16 15.70 5.32
C LEU A 315 10.93 16.61 5.53
N PRO A 316 10.90 17.77 4.84
CA PRO A 316 9.68 18.57 4.81
C PRO A 316 8.59 17.80 4.06
N GLY A 317 7.38 17.83 4.58
CA GLY A 317 6.21 17.31 3.90
C GLY A 317 5.80 18.22 2.74
N VAL A 318 4.66 17.91 2.12
CA VAL A 318 4.10 18.72 1.03
C VAL A 318 3.72 20.10 1.57
N THR A 319 4.49 21.12 1.22
CA THR A 319 4.05 22.51 1.36
C THR A 319 2.83 22.74 0.48
N LYS A 320 1.82 23.44 1.02
CA LYS A 320 0.55 23.77 0.34
C LYS A 320 0.76 24.47 -0.99
#